data_f4de43ae087b1f3d74ba59ca9073eb68
#
_entry.id   f4de43ae087b1f3d74ba59ca9073eb68
#
_cell.length_a   1.000
_cell.length_b   1.000
_cell.length_c   1.000
_cell.angle_alpha   90.00
_cell.angle_beta   90.00
_cell.angle_gamma   90.00
#
_symmetry.space_group_name_H-M   'P 1'
#
loop_
_entity.id
_entity.type
_entity.pdbx_description
1 polymer ?
#
loop_
_entity_poly.entity_id
_entity_poly.type
_entity_poly.pdbx_seq_one_letter_code
_entity_poly.pdbx_strand_id
1 'polypeptide(L)'
;MDRIIYTTMTGANAAAHRQSVLANNLANASTNGFRAEMSTFRSVPMQGDGSTTRVFALEATSGHLSTSGPAQTTGRNLDAMAQGNAWFAVQGLDGTEAYTRAGQFEVSNTGQLVTPLGLQVLSDGGAPIDVPPNATITLSPD
;
A
#
# COMPACT_ATOMS: atom_id res chain seq x y z
N MET A 1 2.33 -34.19 -29.94
CA MET A 1 3.25 -33.19 -29.41
C MET A 1 2.85 -32.84 -27.98
N ASP A 2 3.81 -32.87 -27.13
CA ASP A 2 3.58 -32.74 -25.70
C ASP A 2 3.13 -31.35 -25.34
N ARG A 3 2.03 -31.23 -24.57
CA ARG A 3 1.46 -29.96 -24.10
C ARG A 3 2.27 -29.35 -22.91
N ILE A 4 3.51 -29.79 -22.73
CA ILE A 4 4.41 -29.35 -21.66
C ILE A 4 4.68 -27.85 -21.75
N ILE A 5 4.62 -27.28 -22.95
CA ILE A 5 4.80 -25.87 -23.21
C ILE A 5 3.79 -25.00 -22.43
N TYR A 6 2.56 -25.47 -22.25
CA TYR A 6 1.55 -24.71 -21.47
C TYR A 6 1.86 -24.71 -19.98
N THR A 7 2.34 -25.84 -19.44
CA THR A 7 2.76 -25.89 -18.03
C THR A 7 4.01 -25.05 -17.76
N THR A 8 4.99 -25.07 -18.67
CA THR A 8 6.18 -24.23 -18.53
C THR A 8 5.84 -22.75 -18.67
N MET A 9 4.91 -22.39 -19.56
CA MET A 9 4.45 -21.01 -19.72
C MET A 9 3.75 -20.48 -18.46
N THR A 10 2.94 -21.31 -17.78
CA THR A 10 2.33 -20.88 -16.50
C THR A 10 3.38 -20.61 -15.43
N GLY A 11 4.42 -21.44 -15.35
CA GLY A 11 5.56 -21.22 -14.45
C GLY A 11 6.33 -19.94 -14.78
N ALA A 12 6.57 -19.67 -16.07
CA ALA A 12 7.23 -18.46 -16.51
C ALA A 12 6.40 -17.19 -16.19
N ASN A 13 5.09 -17.23 -16.43
CA ASN A 13 4.18 -16.15 -16.10
C ASN A 13 4.13 -15.88 -14.58
N ALA A 14 4.07 -16.95 -13.77
CA ALA A 14 4.12 -16.84 -12.32
C ALA A 14 5.44 -16.20 -11.85
N ALA A 15 6.57 -16.57 -12.43
CA ALA A 15 7.86 -15.97 -12.11
C ALA A 15 7.93 -14.49 -12.52
N ALA A 16 7.39 -14.14 -13.69
CA ALA A 16 7.32 -12.74 -14.15
C ALA A 16 6.44 -11.88 -13.25
N HIS A 17 5.28 -12.38 -12.82
CA HIS A 17 4.43 -11.67 -11.87
C HIS A 17 5.12 -11.45 -10.53
N ARG A 18 5.77 -12.48 -9.97
CA ARG A 18 6.56 -12.34 -8.75
C ARG A 18 7.66 -11.28 -8.88
N GLN A 19 8.33 -11.26 -10.02
CA GLN A 19 9.35 -10.25 -10.29
C GLN A 19 8.75 -8.83 -10.30
N SER A 20 7.56 -8.66 -10.88
CA SER A 20 6.83 -7.38 -10.87
C SER A 20 6.47 -6.93 -9.46
N VAL A 21 5.95 -7.84 -8.61
CA VAL A 21 5.64 -7.53 -7.20
C VAL A 21 6.89 -7.15 -6.43
N LEU A 22 7.98 -7.90 -6.59
CA LEU A 22 9.26 -7.58 -5.94
C LEU A 22 9.82 -6.24 -6.40
N ALA A 23 9.75 -5.92 -7.69
CA ALA A 23 10.19 -4.65 -8.23
C ALA A 23 9.35 -3.48 -7.69
N ASN A 24 8.03 -3.64 -7.59
CA ASN A 24 7.14 -2.67 -6.98
C ASN A 24 7.47 -2.45 -5.49
N ASN A 25 7.63 -3.53 -4.73
CA ASN A 25 8.00 -3.45 -3.32
C ASN A 25 9.36 -2.76 -3.12
N LEU A 26 10.34 -3.06 -3.97
CA LEU A 26 11.67 -2.44 -3.92
C LEU A 26 11.61 -0.95 -4.28
N ALA A 27 10.87 -0.60 -5.34
CA ALA A 27 10.72 0.79 -5.77
C ALA A 27 10.06 1.66 -4.67
N ASN A 28 9.19 1.07 -3.86
CA ASN A 28 8.46 1.76 -2.79
C ASN A 28 9.04 1.49 -1.39
N ALA A 29 10.21 0.85 -1.28
CA ALA A 29 10.80 0.50 0.02
C ALA A 29 11.09 1.72 0.92
N SER A 30 11.33 2.90 0.31
CA SER A 30 11.53 4.17 1.03
C SER A 30 10.28 5.05 1.08
N THR A 31 9.15 4.59 0.55
CA THR A 31 7.90 5.35 0.57
C THR A 31 7.27 5.26 1.96
N ASN A 32 7.00 6.43 2.58
CA ASN A 32 6.38 6.47 3.91
C ASN A 32 4.97 5.89 3.88
N GLY A 33 4.70 4.99 4.82
CA GLY A 33 3.41 4.31 4.92
C GLY A 33 3.18 3.20 3.90
N PHE A 34 4.15 2.88 3.04
CA PHE A 34 4.04 1.78 2.09
C PHE A 34 3.91 0.44 2.81
N ARG A 35 3.04 -0.41 2.30
CA ARG A 35 2.90 -1.81 2.73
C ARG A 35 3.19 -2.73 1.58
N ALA A 36 4.17 -3.61 1.78
CA ALA A 36 4.60 -4.55 0.76
C ALA A 36 3.47 -5.48 0.35
N GLU A 37 3.31 -5.64 -0.95
CA GLU A 37 2.40 -6.61 -1.55
C GLU A 37 2.97 -8.03 -1.37
N MET A 38 2.09 -8.98 -1.05
CA MET A 38 2.46 -10.40 -0.90
C MET A 38 1.88 -11.20 -2.06
N SER A 39 2.73 -11.98 -2.72
CA SER A 39 2.30 -12.96 -3.70
C SER A 39 2.38 -14.37 -3.11
N THR A 40 1.38 -15.18 -3.39
CA THR A 40 1.33 -16.58 -3.01
C THR A 40 1.28 -17.47 -4.24
N PHE A 41 1.99 -18.58 -4.18
CA PHE A 41 1.97 -19.60 -5.21
C PHE A 41 1.08 -20.76 -4.77
N ARG A 42 0.25 -21.22 -5.69
CA ARG A 42 -0.51 -22.45 -5.53
C ARG A 42 -0.26 -23.36 -6.71
N SER A 43 0.11 -24.60 -6.43
CA SER A 43 0.16 -25.65 -7.45
C SER A 43 -1.24 -26.24 -7.64
N VAL A 44 -1.71 -26.27 -8.90
CA VAL A 44 -2.99 -26.86 -9.25
C VAL A 44 -2.73 -28.07 -10.13
N PRO A 45 -3.05 -29.30 -9.65
CA PRO A 45 -2.90 -30.50 -10.45
C PRO A 45 -3.78 -30.44 -11.70
N MET A 46 -3.23 -30.86 -12.85
CA MET A 46 -4.03 -31.04 -14.04
C MET A 46 -4.94 -32.27 -13.84
N GLN A 47 -6.25 -32.06 -14.06
CA GLN A 47 -7.23 -33.13 -14.09
C GLN A 47 -7.50 -33.53 -15.54
N GLY A 48 -7.56 -34.80 -15.83
CA GLY A 48 -7.82 -35.40 -17.16
C GLY A 48 -7.50 -36.86 -17.19
N ASP A 49 -7.76 -37.51 -18.34
CA ASP A 49 -7.41 -38.91 -18.57
C ASP A 49 -5.89 -39.09 -18.54
N GLY A 50 -5.38 -39.93 -17.65
CA GLY A 50 -3.97 -40.24 -17.48
C GLY A 50 -3.41 -39.90 -16.10
N SER A 51 -2.08 -39.98 -15.94
CA SER A 51 -1.40 -39.73 -14.68
C SER A 51 -1.39 -38.23 -14.34
N THR A 52 -1.79 -37.85 -13.13
CA THR A 52 -1.80 -36.48 -12.61
C THR A 52 -0.40 -36.02 -12.18
N THR A 53 0.60 -36.18 -13.07
CA THR A 53 1.99 -35.84 -12.76
C THR A 53 2.36 -34.38 -13.07
N ARG A 54 1.42 -33.63 -13.65
CA ARG A 54 1.63 -32.22 -14.06
C ARG A 54 0.81 -31.29 -13.20
N VAL A 55 1.42 -30.17 -12.87
CA VAL A 55 0.79 -29.10 -12.09
C VAL A 55 0.93 -27.76 -12.83
N PHE A 56 -0.09 -26.93 -12.74
CA PHE A 56 -0.01 -25.52 -13.11
C PHE A 56 0.46 -24.70 -11.91
N ALA A 57 1.34 -23.75 -12.16
CA ALA A 57 1.66 -22.73 -11.18
C ALA A 57 0.62 -21.60 -11.30
N LEU A 58 -0.18 -21.40 -10.27
CA LEU A 58 -1.09 -20.27 -10.14
C LEU A 58 -0.50 -19.32 -9.11
N GLU A 59 -0.33 -18.08 -9.50
CA GLU A 59 0.07 -17.01 -8.60
C GLU A 59 -1.10 -16.05 -8.41
N ALA A 60 -1.26 -15.58 -7.19
CA ALA A 60 -2.22 -14.56 -6.86
C ALA A 60 -1.63 -13.62 -5.81
N THR A 61 -1.95 -12.35 -5.90
CA THR A 61 -1.72 -11.40 -4.81
C THR A 61 -2.61 -11.80 -3.65
N SER A 62 -1.99 -12.13 -2.50
CA SER A 62 -2.72 -12.56 -1.30
C SER A 62 -3.07 -11.41 -0.37
N GLY A 63 -2.62 -10.19 -0.68
CA GLY A 63 -2.83 -9.00 0.14
C GLY A 63 -1.54 -8.24 0.43
N HIS A 64 -1.58 -7.40 1.45
CA HIS A 64 -0.45 -6.60 1.88
C HIS A 64 0.03 -7.03 3.27
N LEU A 65 1.34 -6.86 3.53
CA LEU A 65 1.90 -7.03 4.87
C LEU A 65 1.27 -6.02 5.82
N SER A 66 0.64 -6.50 6.90
CA SER A 66 0.02 -5.62 7.91
C SER A 66 1.00 -5.14 8.99
N THR A 67 2.21 -5.68 9.03
CA THR A 67 3.24 -5.29 9.99
C THR A 67 3.74 -3.87 9.69
N SER A 68 3.72 -2.99 10.69
CA SER A 68 4.28 -1.64 10.57
C SER A 68 5.80 -1.71 10.51
N GLY A 69 6.41 -0.87 9.67
CA GLY A 69 7.85 -0.66 9.67
C GLY A 69 8.34 0.07 10.94
N PRO A 70 9.65 0.24 11.09
CA PRO A 70 10.21 0.99 12.21
C PRO A 70 9.80 2.45 12.15
N ALA A 71 9.44 3.02 13.31
CA ALA A 71 9.19 4.46 13.42
C ALA A 71 10.50 5.23 13.33
N GLN A 72 10.55 6.25 12.51
CA GLN A 72 11.67 7.19 12.42
C GLN A 72 11.24 8.55 12.95
N THR A 73 12.00 9.07 13.90
CA THR A 73 11.77 10.43 14.41
C THR A 73 12.37 11.43 13.43
N THR A 74 11.54 12.28 12.85
CA THR A 74 11.93 13.28 11.86
C THR A 74 12.21 14.65 12.48
N GLY A 75 11.71 14.89 13.69
CA GLY A 75 11.77 16.20 14.37
C GLY A 75 10.80 17.25 13.82
N ARG A 76 9.93 16.90 12.86
CA ARG A 76 8.87 17.79 12.36
C ARG A 76 7.59 17.56 13.17
N ASN A 77 6.95 18.65 13.58
CA ASN A 77 5.71 18.61 14.38
C ASN A 77 4.49 18.06 13.59
N LEU A 78 4.56 18.09 12.27
CA LEU A 78 3.48 17.67 11.37
C LEU A 78 3.72 16.29 10.76
N ASP A 79 4.70 15.54 11.26
CA ASP A 79 4.91 14.15 10.85
C ASP A 79 4.31 13.21 11.88
N ALA A 80 3.43 12.32 11.43
CA ALA A 80 2.77 11.32 12.25
C ALA A 80 2.95 9.92 11.65
N MET A 81 3.03 8.93 12.51
CA MET A 81 3.02 7.53 12.09
C MET A 81 1.71 6.86 12.49
N ALA A 82 0.97 6.35 11.53
CA ALA A 82 -0.22 5.55 11.80
C ALA A 82 0.17 4.22 12.47
N GLN A 83 -0.25 4.03 13.72
CA GLN A 83 0.04 2.82 14.50
C GLN A 83 -0.97 1.70 14.20
N GLY A 84 -0.49 0.46 14.30
CA GLY A 84 -1.34 -0.71 14.12
C GLY A 84 -2.08 -0.72 12.79
N ASN A 85 -3.39 -0.70 12.81
CA ASN A 85 -4.26 -0.71 11.62
C ASN A 85 -4.95 0.65 11.36
N ALA A 86 -4.47 1.74 11.96
CA ALA A 86 -5.01 3.08 11.75
C ALA A 86 -4.64 3.63 10.37
N TRP A 87 -5.48 4.51 9.85
CA TRP A 87 -5.32 5.21 8.58
C TRP A 87 -5.69 6.67 8.76
N PHE A 88 -5.06 7.54 7.99
CA PHE A 88 -5.45 8.94 7.89
C PHE A 88 -6.50 9.09 6.80
N ALA A 89 -7.61 9.75 7.10
CA ALA A 89 -8.62 10.09 6.13
C ALA A 89 -8.19 11.35 5.36
N VAL A 90 -8.30 11.31 4.04
CA VAL A 90 -7.97 12.43 3.16
C VAL A 90 -9.06 12.58 2.10
N GLN A 91 -9.23 13.78 1.60
CA GLN A 91 -10.12 14.02 0.47
C GLN A 91 -9.38 13.77 -0.84
N GLY A 92 -9.87 12.83 -1.65
CA GLY A 92 -9.38 12.56 -2.98
C GLY A 92 -9.61 13.74 -3.93
N LEU A 93 -8.93 13.72 -5.08
CA LEU A 93 -9.09 14.76 -6.12
C LEU A 93 -10.50 14.81 -6.72
N ASP A 94 -11.24 13.73 -6.60
CA ASP A 94 -12.64 13.58 -7.02
C ASP A 94 -13.64 14.02 -5.92
N GLY A 95 -13.15 14.49 -4.78
CA GLY A 95 -13.96 14.89 -3.63
C GLY A 95 -14.42 13.73 -2.77
N THR A 96 -14.04 12.48 -3.09
CA THR A 96 -14.36 11.31 -2.27
C THR A 96 -13.38 11.16 -1.10
N GLU A 97 -13.85 10.54 -0.02
CA GLU A 97 -13.00 10.17 1.10
C GLU A 97 -12.08 9.01 0.70
N ALA A 98 -10.80 9.17 0.96
CA ALA A 98 -9.76 8.16 0.73
C ALA A 98 -8.90 7.99 1.99
N TYR A 99 -8.16 6.90 2.06
CA TYR A 99 -7.35 6.58 3.22
C TYR A 99 -5.88 6.43 2.85
N THR A 100 -5.00 7.02 3.65
CA THR A 100 -3.55 6.92 3.47
C THR A 100 -2.85 6.58 4.77
N ARG A 101 -1.67 6.00 4.67
CA ARG A 101 -0.75 5.82 5.81
C ARG A 101 0.45 6.76 5.75
N ALA A 102 0.55 7.56 4.70
CA ALA A 102 1.57 8.60 4.60
C ALA A 102 1.23 9.72 5.60
N GLY A 103 2.00 9.80 6.67
CA GLY A 103 1.76 10.74 7.77
C GLY A 103 2.65 11.98 7.69
N GLN A 104 3.07 12.38 6.52
CA GLN A 104 3.73 13.68 6.30
C GLN A 104 2.65 14.70 5.95
N PHE A 105 2.53 15.73 6.78
CA PHE A 105 1.54 16.78 6.57
C PHE A 105 2.20 18.14 6.42
N GLU A 106 1.48 19.05 5.76
CA GLU A 106 1.86 20.44 5.56
C GLU A 106 0.63 21.32 5.73
N VAL A 107 0.85 22.60 6.02
CA VAL A 107 -0.24 23.59 6.05
C VAL A 107 -0.27 24.31 4.72
N SER A 108 -1.41 24.26 4.05
CA SER A 108 -1.62 24.94 2.77
C SER A 108 -1.69 26.47 2.96
N ASN A 109 -1.57 27.20 1.85
CA ASN A 109 -1.72 28.67 1.86
C ASN A 109 -3.13 29.12 2.30
N THR A 110 -4.11 28.21 2.25
CA THR A 110 -5.48 28.44 2.73
C THR A 110 -5.67 28.13 4.20
N GLY A 111 -4.60 27.70 4.90
CA GLY A 111 -4.68 27.34 6.32
C GLY A 111 -5.24 25.95 6.57
N GLN A 112 -5.21 25.05 5.61
CA GLN A 112 -5.71 23.69 5.77
C GLN A 112 -4.56 22.70 5.88
N LEU A 113 -4.76 21.62 6.64
CA LEU A 113 -3.82 20.53 6.74
C LEU A 113 -3.92 19.66 5.47
N VAL A 114 -2.81 19.52 4.76
CA VAL A 114 -2.73 18.78 3.49
C VAL A 114 -1.57 17.80 3.50
N THR A 115 -1.66 16.79 2.65
CA THR A 115 -0.53 15.92 2.34
C THR A 115 0.42 16.62 1.34
N PRO A 116 1.66 16.14 1.14
CA PRO A 116 2.58 16.67 0.11
C PRO A 116 2.01 16.59 -1.31
N LEU A 117 1.01 15.74 -1.54
CA LEU A 117 0.26 15.64 -2.81
C LEU A 117 -0.87 16.67 -2.93
N GLY A 118 -1.07 17.53 -1.91
CA GLY A 118 -2.13 18.53 -1.88
C GLY A 118 -3.51 18.01 -1.50
N LEU A 119 -3.63 16.77 -1.03
CA LEU A 119 -4.90 16.20 -0.56
C LEU A 119 -5.22 16.72 0.83
N GLN A 120 -6.43 17.20 1.06
CA GLN A 120 -6.87 17.71 2.36
C GLN A 120 -7.02 16.56 3.36
N VAL A 121 -6.51 16.76 4.58
CA VAL A 121 -6.68 15.81 5.68
C VAL A 121 -8.03 16.05 6.33
N LEU A 122 -8.79 14.98 6.52
CA LEU A 122 -10.13 15.03 7.09
C LEU A 122 -10.10 14.71 8.58
N SER A 123 -10.94 15.41 9.34
CA SER A 123 -11.22 15.06 10.72
C SER A 123 -12.13 13.83 10.81
N ASP A 124 -12.35 13.32 12.02
CA ASP A 124 -13.27 12.21 12.29
C ASP A 124 -14.72 12.47 11.80
N GLY A 125 -15.10 13.73 11.68
CA GLY A 125 -16.39 14.14 11.11
C GLY A 125 -16.42 14.30 9.59
N GLY A 126 -15.35 13.96 8.86
CA GLY A 126 -15.27 14.10 7.41
C GLY A 126 -15.04 15.53 6.90
N ALA A 127 -14.82 16.49 7.79
CA ALA A 127 -14.52 17.88 7.41
C ALA A 127 -13.01 18.11 7.31
N PRO A 128 -12.52 18.96 6.39
CA PRO A 128 -11.13 19.36 6.33
C PRO A 128 -10.66 19.98 7.66
N ILE A 129 -9.42 19.72 8.03
CA ILE A 129 -8.83 20.27 9.25
C ILE A 129 -8.26 21.66 8.95
N ASP A 130 -8.87 22.69 9.52
CA ASP A 130 -8.42 24.07 9.41
C ASP A 130 -7.43 24.40 10.54
N VAL A 131 -6.35 25.05 10.17
CA VAL A 131 -5.27 25.48 11.07
C VAL A 131 -5.29 26.99 11.19
N PRO A 132 -5.49 27.56 12.39
CA PRO A 132 -5.44 29.01 12.57
C PRO A 132 -4.07 29.58 12.20
N PRO A 133 -4.00 30.79 11.62
CA PRO A 133 -2.74 31.44 11.31
C PRO A 133 -1.93 31.67 12.59
N ASN A 134 -0.62 31.44 12.52
CA ASN A 134 0.33 31.50 13.63
C ASN A 134 0.12 30.50 14.79
N ALA A 135 -0.67 29.45 14.60
CA ALA A 135 -0.80 28.38 15.57
C ALA A 135 0.42 27.44 15.50
N THR A 136 0.95 27.09 16.66
CA THR A 136 1.91 25.98 16.76
C THR A 136 1.13 24.67 16.83
N ILE A 137 1.25 23.85 15.79
CA ILE A 137 0.57 22.57 15.74
C ILE A 137 1.50 21.52 16.32
N THR A 138 0.96 20.71 17.21
CA THR A 138 1.60 19.47 17.68
C THR A 138 0.61 18.34 17.49
N LEU A 139 1.06 17.25 16.87
CA LEU A 139 0.26 16.02 16.77
C LEU A 139 0.42 15.25 18.08
N SER A 140 -0.69 14.98 18.75
CA SER A 140 -0.72 14.11 19.93
C SER A 140 -0.72 12.63 19.52
N PRO A 141 -0.06 11.75 20.28
CA PRO A 141 -0.06 10.32 20.01
C PRO A 141 -1.35 9.60 20.44
N ASP A 142 -2.40 10.33 20.84
CA ASP A 142 -3.68 9.77 21.34
C ASP A 142 -4.57 9.27 20.21
#